data_d157cbe9bb495ab513242ae09b589a07
#
_entry.id   d157cbe9bb495ab513242ae09b589a07
#
_cell.length_a   1.000
_cell.length_b   1.000
_cell.length_c   1.000
_cell.angle_alpha   90.00
_cell.angle_beta   90.00
_cell.angle_gamma   90.00
#
_symmetry.space_group_name_H-M   'P 1'
#
loop_
_entity.id
_entity.type
_entity.pdbx_description
1 polymer ?
#
loop_
_entity_poly.entity_id
_entity_poly.type
_entity_poly.pdbx_seq_one_letter_code
_entity_poly.pdbx_strand_id
1 'polypeptide(L)'
;MMEIIWRIDDSASWYAKHGYREWTVLEVKFGVWPVLPGHQAGIVWTVDGWQTIQWTAALWLHNAPNPYGGHDEIWKAAMNAGLAPAPVHFWYALYVEDGHGGRRWDNNRGWNYQHVV
;
A
#
# COMPACT_ATOMS: atom_id res chain seq x y z
N MET A 1 13.03 10.68 15.89
CA MET A 1 12.22 11.34 14.83
C MET A 1 11.17 10.37 14.35
N MET A 2 9.92 10.81 14.26
CA MET A 2 8.82 9.96 13.78
C MET A 2 8.74 10.03 12.26
N GLU A 3 8.64 8.88 11.63
CA GLU A 3 8.33 8.78 10.23
C GLU A 3 6.90 9.26 9.97
N ILE A 4 6.71 9.91 8.82
CA ILE A 4 5.40 10.26 8.30
C ILE A 4 5.18 9.44 7.04
N ILE A 5 4.02 8.82 6.95
CA ILE A 5 3.66 7.95 5.83
C ILE A 5 2.26 8.34 5.33
N TRP A 6 2.08 8.39 4.00
CA TRP A 6 0.79 8.76 3.40
C TRP A 6 0.61 8.13 2.03
N ARG A 7 -0.66 7.88 1.69
CA ARG A 7 -1.01 7.40 0.35
C ARG A 7 -0.92 8.54 -0.66
N ILE A 8 -0.30 8.27 -1.81
CA ILE A 8 -0.29 9.18 -2.95
C ILE A 8 -1.46 8.86 -3.87
N ASP A 9 -1.54 7.62 -4.35
CA ASP A 9 -2.64 7.15 -5.20
C ASP A 9 -2.78 5.63 -5.12
N ASP A 10 -3.90 5.13 -5.65
CA ASP A 10 -4.09 3.72 -5.92
C ASP A 10 -4.74 3.55 -7.29
N SER A 11 -4.45 2.42 -7.94
CA SER A 11 -5.03 2.10 -9.23
C SER A 11 -5.24 0.59 -9.36
N ALA A 12 -6.39 0.23 -9.92
CA ALA A 12 -6.78 -1.16 -10.06
C ALA A 12 -6.66 -1.63 -11.50
N SER A 13 -6.31 -2.91 -11.65
CA SER A 13 -6.35 -3.60 -12.92
C SER A 13 -6.85 -5.02 -12.70
N TRP A 14 -7.41 -5.61 -13.75
CA TRP A 14 -7.86 -7.00 -13.71
C TRP A 14 -7.66 -7.65 -15.06
N TYR A 15 -7.56 -8.97 -15.05
CA TYR A 15 -7.50 -9.79 -16.22
C TYR A 15 -8.78 -10.60 -16.32
N ALA A 16 -9.45 -10.56 -17.47
CA ALA A 16 -10.66 -11.32 -17.72
C ALA A 16 -10.42 -12.32 -18.86
N LYS A 17 -10.89 -13.56 -18.71
CA LYS A 17 -10.84 -14.58 -19.72
C LYS A 17 -12.19 -15.27 -19.77
N HIS A 18 -12.70 -15.47 -20.97
CA HIS A 18 -14.03 -16.07 -21.20
C HIS A 18 -15.15 -15.38 -20.40
N GLY A 19 -15.03 -14.04 -20.22
CA GLY A 19 -16.04 -13.26 -19.47
C GLY A 19 -15.90 -13.30 -17.94
N TYR A 20 -14.90 -14.01 -17.41
CA TYR A 20 -14.67 -14.10 -15.97
C TYR A 20 -13.37 -13.41 -15.58
N ARG A 21 -13.34 -12.76 -14.41
CA ARG A 21 -12.10 -12.20 -13.85
C ARG A 21 -11.24 -13.34 -13.33
N GLU A 22 -10.02 -13.46 -13.87
CA GLU A 22 -9.05 -14.44 -13.40
C GLU A 22 -8.17 -13.90 -12.30
N TRP A 23 -7.93 -12.57 -12.26
CA TRP A 23 -7.21 -11.92 -11.17
C TRP A 23 -7.57 -10.44 -11.12
N THR A 24 -7.39 -9.86 -9.94
CA THR A 24 -7.61 -8.44 -9.66
C THR A 24 -6.45 -7.94 -8.83
N VAL A 25 -5.82 -6.85 -9.26
CA VAL A 25 -4.66 -6.26 -8.60
C VAL A 25 -4.96 -4.79 -8.30
N LEU A 26 -4.63 -4.37 -7.08
CA LEU A 26 -4.62 -2.97 -6.70
C LEU A 26 -3.18 -2.56 -6.40
N GLU A 27 -2.67 -1.59 -7.15
CA GLU A 27 -1.36 -0.99 -6.90
C GLU A 27 -1.53 0.28 -6.08
N VAL A 28 -0.68 0.44 -5.06
CA VAL A 28 -0.70 1.62 -4.19
C VAL A 28 0.68 2.25 -4.19
N LYS A 29 0.71 3.56 -4.47
CA LYS A 29 1.91 4.38 -4.34
C LYS A 29 1.77 5.23 -3.09
N PHE A 30 2.83 5.30 -2.30
CA PHE A 30 2.82 6.06 -1.05
C PHE A 30 4.19 6.67 -0.76
N GLY A 31 4.20 7.68 0.08
CA GLY A 31 5.39 8.40 0.46
C GLY A 31 5.76 8.17 1.91
N VAL A 32 7.07 8.22 2.19
CA VAL A 32 7.64 8.12 3.53
C VAL A 32 8.63 9.26 3.73
N TRP A 33 8.51 9.97 4.83
CA TRP A 33 9.44 11.00 5.25
C TRP A 33 9.95 10.69 6.68
N PRO A 34 11.21 10.93 6.99
CA PRO A 34 12.29 11.43 6.13
C PRO A 34 12.93 10.32 5.31
N VAL A 35 13.76 10.71 4.35
CA VAL A 35 14.62 9.77 3.64
C VAL A 35 15.73 9.29 4.57
N LEU A 36 15.71 8.03 4.92
CA LEU A 36 16.70 7.40 5.80
C LEU A 36 17.05 6.00 5.29
N PRO A 37 18.31 5.56 5.46
CA PRO A 37 18.65 4.17 5.16
C PRO A 37 17.95 3.21 6.13
N GLY A 38 17.67 2.01 5.66
CA GLY A 38 17.09 0.96 6.49
C GLY A 38 15.58 0.91 6.55
N HIS A 39 14.87 1.86 5.92
CA HIS A 39 13.42 1.79 5.83
C HIS A 39 12.97 0.58 5.02
N GLN A 40 11.97 -0.12 5.54
CA GLN A 40 11.22 -1.15 4.83
C GLN A 40 9.74 -0.82 4.95
N ALA A 41 9.07 -0.72 3.82
CA ALA A 41 7.67 -0.31 3.79
C ALA A 41 6.80 -1.39 3.17
N GLY A 42 5.52 -1.33 3.44
CA GLY A 42 4.59 -2.29 2.90
C GLY A 42 3.13 -1.95 3.20
N ILE A 43 2.28 -2.91 2.90
CA ILE A 43 0.84 -2.80 3.05
C ILE A 43 0.32 -4.05 3.76
N VAL A 44 -0.55 -3.85 4.73
CA VAL A 44 -1.40 -4.91 5.27
C VAL A 44 -2.79 -4.72 4.69
N TRP A 45 -3.41 -5.80 4.21
CA TRP A 45 -4.65 -5.68 3.47
C TRP A 45 -5.52 -6.93 3.56
N THR A 46 -6.77 -6.76 3.14
CA THR A 46 -7.76 -7.82 3.10
C THR A 46 -8.77 -7.55 1.99
N VAL A 47 -9.43 -8.59 1.53
CA VAL A 47 -10.58 -8.52 0.63
C VAL A 47 -11.83 -9.20 1.20
N ASP A 48 -11.78 -9.62 2.45
CA ASP A 48 -12.87 -10.38 3.12
C ASP A 48 -13.25 -9.79 4.49
N GLY A 49 -13.07 -8.49 4.67
CA GLY A 49 -13.45 -7.82 5.91
C GLY A 49 -12.55 -8.18 7.09
N TRP A 50 -11.27 -8.40 6.84
CA TRP A 50 -10.25 -8.73 7.85
C TRP A 50 -10.38 -10.14 8.46
N GLN A 51 -11.15 -11.01 7.82
CA GLN A 51 -11.16 -12.42 8.19
C GLN A 51 -9.82 -13.09 7.85
N THR A 52 -9.26 -12.74 6.69
CA THR A 52 -7.92 -13.14 6.27
C THR A 52 -7.08 -11.88 6.07
N ILE A 53 -5.86 -11.88 6.58
CA ILE A 53 -4.94 -10.73 6.54
C ILE A 53 -3.77 -11.09 5.66
N GLN A 54 -3.44 -10.20 4.71
CA GLN A 54 -2.30 -10.32 3.83
C GLN A 54 -1.28 -9.21 4.12
N TRP A 55 0.00 -9.53 3.97
CA TRP A 55 1.10 -8.58 4.08
C TRP A 55 1.86 -8.57 2.77
N THR A 56 2.06 -7.39 2.20
CA THR A 56 2.81 -7.23 0.96
C THR A 56 3.90 -6.20 1.15
N ALA A 57 5.15 -6.61 0.92
CA ALA A 57 6.28 -5.69 0.94
C ALA A 57 6.19 -4.73 -0.24
N ALA A 58 6.51 -3.47 0.00
CA ALA A 58 6.63 -2.47 -1.04
C ALA A 58 8.04 -2.42 -1.60
N LEU A 59 8.16 -1.89 -2.80
CA LEU A 59 9.44 -1.59 -3.45
C LEU A 59 9.67 -0.08 -3.41
N TRP A 60 10.87 0.33 -3.02
CA TRP A 60 11.30 1.70 -3.15
C TRP A 60 11.52 2.01 -4.63
N LEU A 61 10.94 3.12 -5.10
CA LEU A 61 11.06 3.56 -6.49
C LEU A 61 12.15 4.61 -6.65
N HIS A 62 12.06 5.68 -5.89
CA HIS A 62 12.97 6.82 -5.94
C HIS A 62 12.65 7.77 -4.79
N ASN A 63 13.50 8.77 -4.62
CA ASN A 63 13.21 9.90 -3.74
C ASN A 63 12.70 11.07 -4.58
N ALA A 64 11.76 11.83 -4.07
CA ALA A 64 11.17 12.96 -4.76
C ALA A 64 11.19 14.21 -3.88
N PRO A 65 11.42 15.41 -4.46
CA PRO A 65 11.32 16.65 -3.70
C PRO A 65 9.92 16.83 -3.13
N ASN A 66 9.84 17.40 -1.91
CA ASN A 66 8.56 17.74 -1.29
C ASN A 66 8.39 19.26 -1.20
N PRO A 67 7.17 19.75 -0.92
CA PRO A 67 6.89 21.20 -0.86
C PRO A 67 7.61 21.94 0.28
N TYR A 68 8.23 21.21 1.22
CA TYR A 68 8.83 21.78 2.41
C TYR A 68 10.36 21.88 2.31
N GLY A 69 10.91 21.71 1.10
CA GLY A 69 12.35 21.84 0.87
C GLY A 69 13.16 20.55 1.12
N GLY A 70 12.51 19.46 1.47
CA GLY A 70 13.14 18.16 1.66
C GLY A 70 12.79 17.18 0.56
N HIS A 71 12.99 15.89 0.85
CA HIS A 71 12.68 14.78 -0.06
C HIS A 71 11.88 13.73 0.68
N ASP A 72 11.06 13.01 -0.07
CA ASP A 72 10.30 11.87 0.39
C ASP A 72 10.76 10.61 -0.34
N GLU A 73 10.69 9.47 0.34
CA GLU A 73 10.83 8.17 -0.30
C GLU A 73 9.49 7.80 -0.95
N ILE A 74 9.54 7.40 -2.21
CA ILE A 74 8.36 6.96 -2.94
C ILE A 74 8.41 5.44 -3.06
N TRP A 75 7.36 4.80 -2.54
CA TRP A 75 7.22 3.35 -2.48
C TRP A 75 5.98 2.91 -3.25
N LYS A 76 6.01 1.66 -3.72
CA LYS A 76 4.89 1.06 -4.44
C LYS A 76 4.72 -0.39 -4.02
N ALA A 77 3.48 -0.80 -3.82
CA ALA A 77 3.12 -2.19 -3.55
C ALA A 77 1.91 -2.59 -4.39
N ALA A 78 1.85 -3.86 -4.76
CA ALA A 78 0.74 -4.43 -5.51
C ALA A 78 0.05 -5.50 -4.68
N MET A 79 -1.26 -5.37 -4.51
CA MET A 79 -2.10 -6.34 -3.82
C MET A 79 -2.83 -7.18 -4.84
N ASN A 80 -2.48 -8.46 -4.95
CA ASN A 80 -3.09 -9.37 -5.90
C ASN A 80 -4.12 -10.24 -5.18
N ALA A 81 -5.39 -9.98 -5.44
CA ALA A 81 -6.50 -10.74 -4.84
C ALA A 81 -6.72 -12.10 -5.52
N GLY A 82 -6.02 -12.36 -6.63
CA GLY A 82 -6.19 -13.61 -7.36
C GLY A 82 -7.59 -13.75 -7.94
N LEU A 83 -8.09 -14.97 -7.94
CA LEU A 83 -9.45 -15.30 -8.36
C LEU A 83 -10.42 -14.87 -7.27
N ALA A 84 -10.98 -13.68 -7.40
CA ALA A 84 -11.97 -13.16 -6.48
C ALA A 84 -13.24 -12.78 -7.25
N PRO A 85 -14.43 -13.07 -6.72
CA PRO A 85 -15.66 -12.66 -7.37
C PRO A 85 -15.77 -11.14 -7.36
N ALA A 86 -16.23 -10.56 -8.47
CA ALA A 86 -16.48 -9.13 -8.55
C ALA A 86 -17.82 -8.79 -7.85
N PRO A 87 -17.93 -7.63 -7.18
CA PRO A 87 -16.86 -6.65 -6.95
C PRO A 87 -15.86 -7.11 -5.90
N VAL A 88 -14.61 -6.68 -6.04
CA VAL A 88 -13.56 -6.95 -5.04
C VAL A 88 -13.38 -5.69 -4.20
N HIS A 89 -13.55 -5.82 -2.89
CA HIS A 89 -13.41 -4.71 -1.97
C HIS A 89 -12.10 -4.85 -1.19
N PHE A 90 -11.13 -4.01 -1.54
CA PHE A 90 -9.86 -3.93 -0.84
C PHE A 90 -9.97 -2.99 0.36
N TRP A 91 -9.45 -3.44 1.50
CA TRP A 91 -9.20 -2.63 2.69
C TRP A 91 -7.72 -2.73 3.00
N TYR A 92 -7.04 -1.61 3.25
CA TYR A 92 -5.61 -1.68 3.50
C TYR A 92 -5.11 -0.54 4.38
N ALA A 93 -3.96 -0.79 5.00
CA ALA A 93 -3.19 0.19 5.74
C ALA A 93 -1.73 0.11 5.31
N LEU A 94 -1.04 1.24 5.39
CA LEU A 94 0.36 1.37 5.01
C LEU A 94 1.24 1.27 6.25
N TYR A 95 2.45 0.75 6.11
CA TYR A 95 3.41 0.75 7.20
C TYR A 95 4.82 1.02 6.69
N VAL A 96 5.67 1.53 7.59
CA VAL A 96 7.11 1.62 7.39
C VAL A 96 7.82 1.17 8.66
N GLU A 97 8.87 0.37 8.49
CA GLU A 97 9.76 -0.07 9.55
C GLU A 97 11.05 0.73 9.46
N ASP A 98 11.59 1.15 10.63
CA ASP A 98 12.75 2.06 10.67
C ASP A 98 14.10 1.34 10.66
N GLY A 99 14.11 0.02 10.65
CA GLY A 99 15.34 -0.77 10.73
C GLY A 99 15.86 -0.99 12.15
N HIS A 100 15.20 -0.43 13.17
CA HIS A 100 15.57 -0.54 14.57
C HIS A 100 14.46 -1.16 15.43
N GLY A 101 13.51 -1.84 14.79
CA GLY A 101 12.37 -2.47 15.44
C GLY A 101 11.15 -1.57 15.60
N GLY A 102 11.22 -0.31 15.19
CA GLY A 102 10.08 0.60 15.19
C GLY A 102 9.25 0.46 13.92
N ARG A 103 7.93 0.62 14.06
CA ARG A 103 7.00 0.60 12.94
C ARG A 103 6.02 1.75 13.08
N ARG A 104 5.74 2.42 11.96
CA ARG A 104 4.71 3.47 11.87
C ARG A 104 3.66 3.03 10.88
N TRP A 105 2.43 3.45 11.15
CA TRP A 105 1.26 3.08 10.38
C TRP A 105 0.58 4.30 9.82
N ASP A 106 0.02 4.16 8.63
CA ASP A 106 -1.00 5.05 8.09
C ASP A 106 -2.23 4.19 7.76
N ASN A 107 -3.22 4.25 8.63
CA ASN A 107 -4.47 3.53 8.49
C ASN A 107 -5.64 4.47 8.19
N ASN A 108 -5.36 5.61 7.56
CA ASN A 108 -6.38 6.61 7.21
C ASN A 108 -7.20 7.03 8.44
N ARG A 109 -6.51 7.39 9.53
CA ARG A 109 -7.12 7.84 10.80
C ARG A 109 -8.04 6.80 11.44
N GLY A 110 -7.73 5.52 11.29
CA GLY A 110 -8.51 4.42 11.84
C GLY A 110 -9.57 3.84 10.92
N TRP A 111 -9.80 4.47 9.76
CA TRP A 111 -10.83 4.01 8.81
C TRP A 111 -10.30 3.00 7.79
N ASN A 112 -8.99 2.82 7.70
CA ASN A 112 -8.31 2.14 6.62
C ASN A 112 -8.58 2.79 5.25
N TYR A 113 -7.75 2.48 4.28
CA TYR A 113 -8.01 2.87 2.90
C TYR A 113 -8.87 1.79 2.26
N GLN A 114 -9.73 2.19 1.33
CA GLN A 114 -10.66 1.30 0.67
C GLN A 114 -10.66 1.55 -0.83
N HIS A 115 -10.80 0.49 -1.60
CA HIS A 115 -10.96 0.59 -3.04
C HIS A 115 -11.79 -0.60 -3.52
N VAL A 116 -12.88 -0.32 -4.22
CA VAL A 116 -13.75 -1.35 -4.80
C VAL A 116 -13.47 -1.46 -6.30
N VAL A 117 -13.20 -2.66 -6.74
CA VAL A 117 -12.86 -2.94 -8.14
C VAL A 117 -13.98 -3.76 -8.80
#